data_06d6d1e031c827ed6e416474050eda27
#
_entry.id   06d6d1e031c827ed6e416474050eda27
#
_cell.length_a   1.000
_cell.length_b   1.000
_cell.length_c   1.000
_cell.angle_alpha   90.00
_cell.angle_beta   90.00
_cell.angle_gamma   90.00
#
_symmetry.space_group_name_H-M   'P 1'
#
loop_
_entity.id
_entity.type
_entity.pdbx_description
1 polymer ?
#
loop_
_entity_poly.entity_id
_entity_poly.type
_entity_poly.pdbx_seq_one_letter_code
_entity_poly.pdbx_strand_id
1 'polypeptide(L)'
;MFRFFGLFLLFGIFVFSAVAEETNHEVKIGDLVFRESFDDDKLPEGWSVSNPKYVSLFENAVQINLPAEGQDKNASTSKRLAIDKLLGTRLKITAKVKANHVAAPPNSWNGIKVMLVLDTPDGKRWLQQDNLFGTFDWKTVRFDATVPKNATSAMLVLGLENTTGQVFIDDIEIIVTGKRRPARKDSANKSETQTVYKGHSLPRLRGAMISNGKFGPEDIRVFGGQWKANHVRWQLTWAGFPNGPADTADVEQFNTWIDEQCRKLDEMLPECEKYGVYVCLDLHTPPGGRLPRTEGSAMRLFQEQKWQDVFVTVWERLAKRYKEAKMIWSYDLLNEPVEGNMPENEDILNWRELALKTAKAIRKIDPQKAIVIEAAPWGGPDTLEWFEPFDPQEVPNVVYSVHMYVPHQFTHQGVYNAPVGLNYPGEINGKYWDKNALRHALRHTIEFAQDYGVAIYIGEFSAIRWAPDNSAYRYLKDCIEIFEEEGWDWAYHAFREWDGWSVEHGSDQNNRQPTTEPTNRQLLLQSWFEKNTQNKPD
;
A
#
# COMPACT_ATOMS: atom_id res chain seq x y z
N MET A 1 -75.53 -39.61 -49.26
CA MET A 1 -74.33 -39.42 -50.06
C MET A 1 -73.57 -38.26 -49.47
N PHE A 2 -72.76 -38.52 -48.36
CA PHE A 2 -72.00 -37.50 -47.64
C PHE A 2 -70.54 -37.88 -47.63
N ARG A 3 -69.71 -37.02 -48.16
CA ARG A 3 -68.22 -37.14 -48.13
C ARG A 3 -67.68 -36.46 -46.87
N PHE A 4 -66.95 -37.23 -46.05
CA PHE A 4 -66.18 -36.72 -44.95
C PHE A 4 -64.79 -36.30 -45.47
N PHE A 5 -64.40 -35.03 -45.23
CA PHE A 5 -63.06 -34.55 -45.39
C PHE A 5 -62.37 -34.59 -44.01
N GLY A 6 -61.32 -35.41 -43.87
CA GLY A 6 -60.50 -35.44 -42.69
C GLY A 6 -59.40 -34.38 -42.77
N LEU A 7 -59.37 -33.56 -41.79
CA LEU A 7 -58.32 -32.51 -41.61
C LEU A 7 -57.19 -33.08 -40.73
N PHE A 8 -56.01 -33.29 -41.31
CA PHE A 8 -54.83 -33.63 -40.58
C PHE A 8 -54.21 -32.34 -40.07
N LEU A 9 -54.20 -32.12 -38.73
CA LEU A 9 -53.42 -31.08 -38.07
C LEU A 9 -51.97 -31.61 -37.77
N LEU A 10 -50.98 -31.09 -38.49
CA LEU A 10 -49.54 -31.26 -38.16
C LEU A 10 -49.20 -30.32 -37.03
N PHE A 11 -48.94 -30.87 -35.83
CA PHE A 11 -48.30 -30.17 -34.75
C PHE A 11 -46.80 -30.11 -35.04
N GLY A 12 -46.30 -28.95 -35.50
CA GLY A 12 -44.90 -28.64 -35.57
C GLY A 12 -44.39 -28.33 -34.16
N ILE A 13 -43.55 -29.20 -33.62
CA ILE A 13 -42.78 -28.91 -32.40
C ILE A 13 -41.66 -27.93 -32.77
N PHE A 14 -41.88 -26.66 -32.49
CA PHE A 14 -40.79 -25.70 -32.47
C PHE A 14 -39.95 -25.90 -31.18
N VAL A 15 -38.82 -26.56 -31.32
CA VAL A 15 -37.78 -26.55 -30.31
C VAL A 15 -37.14 -25.17 -30.35
N PHE A 16 -37.56 -24.28 -29.46
CA PHE A 16 -36.79 -23.07 -29.16
C PHE A 16 -35.52 -23.49 -28.44
N SER A 17 -34.43 -23.56 -29.20
CA SER A 17 -33.08 -23.53 -28.62
C SER A 17 -32.87 -22.14 -28.03
N ALA A 18 -33.07 -22.00 -26.73
CA ALA A 18 -32.64 -20.83 -25.99
C ALA A 18 -31.10 -20.85 -26.00
N VAL A 19 -30.50 -20.15 -26.96
CA VAL A 19 -29.12 -19.70 -26.85
C VAL A 19 -29.15 -18.72 -25.69
N ALA A 20 -28.68 -19.14 -24.53
CA ALA A 20 -28.39 -18.21 -23.44
C ALA A 20 -27.33 -17.25 -23.98
N GLU A 21 -27.73 -16.02 -24.29
CA GLU A 21 -26.80 -14.92 -24.37
C GLU A 21 -26.08 -14.87 -23.01
N GLU A 22 -24.80 -15.29 -22.97
CA GLU A 22 -23.91 -14.93 -21.89
C GLU A 22 -23.82 -13.40 -21.90
N THR A 23 -24.72 -12.76 -21.16
CA THR A 23 -24.56 -11.34 -20.83
C THR A 23 -23.24 -11.22 -20.08
N ASN A 24 -22.30 -10.55 -20.72
CA ASN A 24 -21.00 -10.19 -20.15
C ASN A 24 -21.27 -9.25 -18.96
N HIS A 25 -21.69 -9.82 -17.81
CA HIS A 25 -21.93 -9.05 -16.60
C HIS A 25 -20.56 -8.58 -16.09
N GLU A 26 -20.34 -7.30 -16.21
CA GLU A 26 -19.19 -6.66 -15.64
C GLU A 26 -19.20 -6.84 -14.12
N VAL A 27 -18.16 -7.50 -13.60
CA VAL A 27 -18.03 -7.80 -12.16
C VAL A 27 -17.99 -6.52 -11.34
N LYS A 28 -18.72 -6.46 -10.22
CA LYS A 28 -18.84 -5.30 -9.32
C LYS A 28 -18.17 -5.59 -7.97
N ILE A 29 -17.85 -4.53 -7.24
CA ILE A 29 -17.43 -4.64 -5.83
C ILE A 29 -18.59 -5.23 -5.03
N GLY A 30 -18.29 -6.24 -4.21
CA GLY A 30 -19.25 -7.04 -3.46
C GLY A 30 -19.68 -8.33 -4.16
N ASP A 31 -19.38 -8.51 -5.45
CA ASP A 31 -19.75 -9.74 -6.15
C ASP A 31 -18.97 -10.95 -5.62
N LEU A 32 -19.71 -12.02 -5.34
CA LEU A 32 -19.17 -13.34 -5.07
C LEU A 32 -18.82 -13.99 -6.42
N VAL A 33 -17.51 -14.10 -6.73
CA VAL A 33 -17.03 -14.61 -8.02
C VAL A 33 -16.67 -16.10 -7.98
N PHE A 34 -16.53 -16.67 -6.79
CA PHE A 34 -16.32 -18.09 -6.59
C PHE A 34 -16.80 -18.51 -5.20
N ARG A 35 -17.49 -19.64 -5.13
CA ARG A 35 -17.80 -20.35 -3.88
C ARG A 35 -17.66 -21.84 -4.12
N GLU A 36 -17.10 -22.53 -3.14
CA GLU A 36 -17.05 -23.98 -3.11
C GLU A 36 -17.23 -24.48 -1.68
N SER A 37 -18.18 -25.38 -1.48
CA SER A 37 -18.31 -26.23 -0.32
C SER A 37 -18.20 -27.67 -0.80
N PHE A 38 -17.58 -28.53 -0.01
CA PHE A 38 -17.30 -29.91 -0.42
C PHE A 38 -18.35 -30.87 0.16
N ASP A 39 -19.62 -30.52 0.02
CA ASP A 39 -20.78 -31.25 0.58
C ASP A 39 -21.08 -32.58 -0.12
N ASP A 40 -20.51 -32.81 -1.29
CA ASP A 40 -20.70 -34.02 -2.08
C ASP A 40 -19.67 -35.11 -1.74
N ASP A 41 -20.00 -36.38 -2.04
CA ASP A 41 -19.07 -37.53 -1.87
C ASP A 41 -17.88 -37.55 -2.85
N LYS A 42 -17.82 -36.60 -3.79
CA LYS A 42 -16.76 -36.49 -4.81
C LYS A 42 -16.34 -35.04 -4.97
N LEU A 43 -15.04 -34.87 -5.28
CA LEU A 43 -14.53 -33.54 -5.66
C LEU A 43 -15.36 -32.99 -6.81
N PRO A 44 -15.84 -31.72 -6.70
CA PRO A 44 -16.61 -31.09 -7.76
C PRO A 44 -15.85 -31.01 -9.08
N GLU A 45 -16.57 -30.89 -10.18
CA GLU A 45 -15.98 -30.81 -11.51
C GLU A 45 -14.96 -29.65 -11.63
N GLY A 46 -13.85 -29.93 -12.33
CA GLY A 46 -12.79 -28.95 -12.58
C GLY A 46 -11.72 -28.88 -11.50
N TRP A 47 -11.82 -29.65 -10.42
CA TRP A 47 -10.72 -29.85 -9.48
C TRP A 47 -9.74 -30.92 -9.97
N SER A 48 -8.45 -30.63 -9.88
CA SER A 48 -7.34 -31.55 -10.19
C SER A 48 -6.58 -31.88 -8.93
N VAL A 49 -6.16 -33.13 -8.77
CA VAL A 49 -5.46 -33.61 -7.57
C VAL A 49 -4.02 -33.92 -7.91
N SER A 50 -3.10 -33.34 -7.15
CA SER A 50 -1.69 -33.73 -7.09
C SER A 50 -1.52 -34.73 -5.95
N ASN A 51 -0.91 -35.88 -6.22
CA ASN A 51 -0.69 -36.93 -5.25
C ASN A 51 -2.01 -37.53 -4.64
N PRO A 52 -2.87 -38.17 -5.46
CA PRO A 52 -4.20 -38.62 -5.04
C PRO A 52 -4.26 -39.55 -3.82
N LYS A 53 -3.15 -40.17 -3.49
CA LYS A 53 -3.02 -41.06 -2.31
C LYS A 53 -3.32 -40.33 -0.99
N TYR A 54 -3.13 -39.01 -0.95
CA TYR A 54 -3.19 -38.19 0.26
C TYR A 54 -4.30 -37.17 0.27
N VAL A 55 -5.12 -37.12 -0.79
CA VAL A 55 -6.23 -36.18 -0.94
C VAL A 55 -7.54 -36.94 -1.00
N SER A 56 -8.48 -36.63 -0.13
CA SER A 56 -9.80 -37.26 -0.06
C SER A 56 -10.84 -36.21 0.39
N LEU A 57 -12.11 -36.57 0.32
CA LEU A 57 -13.16 -35.86 1.01
C LEU A 57 -13.48 -36.55 2.32
N PHE A 58 -13.70 -35.80 3.38
CA PHE A 58 -14.05 -36.28 4.70
C PHE A 58 -14.88 -35.24 5.45
N GLU A 59 -16.05 -35.62 5.94
CA GLU A 59 -16.96 -34.75 6.72
C GLU A 59 -17.21 -33.40 6.02
N ASN A 60 -17.58 -33.44 4.74
CA ASN A 60 -17.86 -32.26 3.90
C ASN A 60 -16.67 -31.30 3.74
N ALA A 61 -15.44 -31.81 3.75
CA ALA A 61 -14.24 -31.01 3.56
C ALA A 61 -13.22 -31.74 2.69
N VAL A 62 -12.38 -31.01 1.99
CA VAL A 62 -11.16 -31.56 1.41
C VAL A 62 -10.20 -31.88 2.53
N GLN A 63 -9.85 -33.16 2.66
CA GLN A 63 -8.82 -33.64 3.57
C GLN A 63 -7.52 -33.89 2.81
N ILE A 64 -6.42 -33.35 3.31
CA ILE A 64 -5.07 -33.70 2.89
C ILE A 64 -4.35 -34.29 4.10
N ASN A 65 -3.85 -35.55 3.98
CA ASN A 65 -3.21 -36.26 5.07
C ASN A 65 -1.86 -36.81 4.64
N LEU A 66 -0.78 -36.10 4.99
CA LEU A 66 0.61 -36.48 4.74
C LEU A 66 1.25 -37.08 6.02
N PRO A 67 1.49 -38.39 6.09
CA PRO A 67 2.03 -39.03 7.29
C PRO A 67 3.45 -38.56 7.61
N ALA A 68 3.77 -38.43 8.88
CA ALA A 68 5.08 -37.96 9.35
C ALA A 68 6.27 -38.80 8.88
N GLU A 69 6.07 -40.13 8.80
CA GLU A 69 7.09 -41.10 8.38
C GLU A 69 7.22 -41.26 6.85
N GLY A 70 6.37 -40.52 6.07
CA GLY A 70 6.37 -40.58 4.61
C GLY A 70 7.50 -39.76 3.99
N GLN A 71 7.93 -40.13 2.78
CA GLN A 71 8.88 -39.36 1.97
C GLN A 71 8.20 -38.14 1.30
N ASP A 72 6.90 -38.23 1.03
CA ASP A 72 6.14 -37.18 0.40
C ASP A 72 5.88 -36.02 1.38
N LYS A 73 6.19 -34.81 0.95
CA LYS A 73 5.99 -33.56 1.73
C LYS A 73 5.02 -32.62 1.07
N ASN A 74 4.42 -33.01 -0.06
CA ASN A 74 3.53 -32.18 -0.85
C ASN A 74 2.32 -32.99 -1.35
N ALA A 75 1.13 -32.46 -1.09
CA ALA A 75 -0.11 -32.93 -1.69
C ALA A 75 -1.11 -31.79 -1.77
N SER A 76 -1.82 -31.69 -2.87
CA SER A 76 -2.77 -30.59 -3.09
C SER A 76 -3.89 -30.96 -4.05
N THR A 77 -4.97 -30.20 -3.97
CA THR A 77 -5.95 -30.08 -5.04
C THR A 77 -5.99 -28.66 -5.56
N SER A 78 -6.36 -28.49 -6.82
CA SER A 78 -6.38 -27.17 -7.46
C SER A 78 -7.52 -27.02 -8.44
N LYS A 79 -8.02 -25.79 -8.60
CA LYS A 79 -9.06 -25.42 -9.55
C LYS A 79 -8.67 -24.17 -10.32
N ARG A 80 -8.78 -24.23 -11.64
CA ARG A 80 -8.60 -23.07 -12.50
C ARG A 80 -9.85 -22.18 -12.40
N LEU A 81 -9.63 -20.89 -12.16
CA LEU A 81 -10.68 -19.87 -12.11
C LEU A 81 -10.84 -19.18 -13.48
N ALA A 82 -12.04 -18.65 -13.75
CA ALA A 82 -12.33 -17.89 -14.96
C ALA A 82 -11.62 -16.53 -14.91
N ILE A 83 -10.40 -16.48 -15.46
CA ILE A 83 -9.53 -15.30 -15.37
C ILE A 83 -10.18 -14.03 -15.90
N ASP A 84 -10.95 -14.13 -16.98
CA ASP A 84 -11.59 -12.97 -17.63
C ASP A 84 -12.50 -12.19 -16.68
N LYS A 85 -13.14 -12.88 -15.72
CA LYS A 85 -13.99 -12.27 -14.70
C LYS A 85 -13.18 -11.62 -13.56
N LEU A 86 -11.88 -11.93 -13.44
CA LEU A 86 -11.04 -11.49 -12.33
C LEU A 86 -10.07 -10.38 -12.73
N LEU A 87 -9.84 -10.14 -14.02
CA LEU A 87 -8.88 -9.16 -14.50
C LEU A 87 -9.17 -7.76 -13.95
N GLY A 88 -8.14 -7.12 -13.40
CA GLY A 88 -8.25 -5.78 -12.84
C GLY A 88 -9.11 -5.69 -11.58
N THR A 89 -9.22 -6.78 -10.79
CA THR A 89 -9.95 -6.79 -9.52
C THR A 89 -9.03 -6.97 -8.32
N ARG A 90 -9.47 -6.49 -7.18
CA ARG A 90 -8.97 -6.89 -5.86
C ARG A 90 -9.97 -7.87 -5.26
N LEU A 91 -9.46 -8.96 -4.71
CA LEU A 91 -10.24 -10.08 -4.21
C LEU A 91 -9.96 -10.27 -2.72
N LYS A 92 -11.00 -10.60 -1.97
CA LYS A 92 -10.90 -11.21 -0.64
C LYS A 92 -11.15 -12.69 -0.81
N ILE A 93 -10.20 -13.53 -0.41
CA ILE A 93 -10.31 -14.98 -0.40
C ILE A 93 -10.44 -15.44 1.05
N THR A 94 -11.44 -16.25 1.34
CA THR A 94 -11.65 -16.88 2.65
C THR A 94 -11.84 -18.37 2.49
N ALA A 95 -11.46 -19.15 3.50
CA ALA A 95 -11.72 -20.59 3.61
C ALA A 95 -11.81 -20.99 5.07
N LYS A 96 -12.65 -21.98 5.40
CA LYS A 96 -12.61 -22.66 6.69
C LYS A 96 -11.50 -23.71 6.68
N VAL A 97 -10.65 -23.67 7.69
CA VAL A 97 -9.49 -24.57 7.80
C VAL A 97 -9.40 -25.14 9.21
N LYS A 98 -9.19 -26.46 9.30
CA LYS A 98 -8.88 -27.20 10.54
C LYS A 98 -7.61 -28.00 10.33
N ALA A 99 -6.73 -28.07 11.31
CA ALA A 99 -5.45 -28.74 11.19
C ALA A 99 -5.13 -29.64 12.40
N ASN A 100 -4.57 -30.81 12.11
CA ASN A 100 -4.10 -31.77 13.09
C ASN A 100 -2.62 -32.07 12.86
N HIS A 101 -1.77 -31.71 13.82
CA HIS A 101 -0.34 -32.01 13.84
C HIS A 101 0.40 -31.64 12.54
N VAL A 102 0.05 -30.53 11.91
CA VAL A 102 0.81 -30.04 10.77
C VAL A 102 2.16 -29.53 11.26
N ALA A 103 3.23 -30.20 10.87
CA ALA A 103 4.58 -29.89 11.30
C ALA A 103 5.02 -28.49 10.85
N ALA A 104 5.86 -27.84 11.66
CA ALA A 104 6.42 -26.54 11.28
C ALA A 104 7.21 -26.67 9.96
N PRO A 105 6.86 -25.90 8.93
CA PRO A 105 7.54 -25.97 7.64
C PRO A 105 8.88 -25.22 7.66
N PRO A 106 9.77 -25.44 6.66
CA PRO A 106 11.07 -24.78 6.61
C PRO A 106 11.01 -23.28 6.36
N ASN A 107 9.96 -22.79 5.71
CA ASN A 107 9.79 -21.35 5.39
C ASN A 107 8.37 -20.91 5.74
N SER A 108 8.20 -19.61 5.99
CA SER A 108 6.90 -19.01 6.36
C SER A 108 5.81 -19.23 5.31
N TRP A 109 6.19 -19.27 4.04
CA TRP A 109 5.28 -19.51 2.93
C TRP A 109 4.95 -20.98 2.66
N ASN A 110 5.62 -21.94 3.31
CA ASN A 110 5.27 -23.35 3.26
C ASN A 110 4.19 -23.70 4.31
N GLY A 111 3.77 -24.97 4.40
CA GLY A 111 2.75 -25.44 5.32
C GLY A 111 1.40 -25.61 4.66
N ILE A 112 0.33 -25.22 5.33
CA ILE A 112 -1.04 -25.31 4.81
C ILE A 112 -1.23 -24.29 3.70
N LYS A 113 -1.80 -24.74 2.57
CA LYS A 113 -2.10 -23.91 1.42
C LYS A 113 -3.60 -23.67 1.29
N VAL A 114 -3.98 -22.41 1.38
CA VAL A 114 -5.10 -21.79 0.70
C VAL A 114 -4.46 -20.67 -0.10
N MET A 115 -4.28 -20.85 -1.41
CA MET A 115 -3.41 -20.00 -2.21
C MET A 115 -4.00 -19.72 -3.59
N LEU A 116 -3.92 -18.47 -4.04
CA LEU A 116 -4.19 -18.07 -5.42
C LEU A 116 -2.87 -17.91 -6.18
N VAL A 117 -2.70 -18.68 -7.24
CA VAL A 117 -1.54 -18.58 -8.15
C VAL A 117 -1.98 -17.86 -9.40
N LEU A 118 -1.27 -16.79 -9.76
CA LEU A 118 -1.50 -16.03 -10.98
C LEU A 118 -0.29 -16.16 -11.90
N ASP A 119 -0.54 -16.41 -13.19
CA ASP A 119 0.47 -16.26 -14.23
C ASP A 119 0.36 -14.84 -14.82
N THR A 120 1.47 -14.13 -14.86
CA THR A 120 1.57 -12.80 -15.47
C THR A 120 2.77 -12.74 -16.42
N PRO A 121 2.85 -11.77 -17.34
CA PRO A 121 4.05 -11.58 -18.17
C PRO A 121 5.34 -11.34 -17.37
N ASP A 122 5.21 -10.80 -16.15
CA ASP A 122 6.33 -10.54 -15.23
C ASP A 122 6.70 -11.76 -14.37
N GLY A 123 6.01 -12.90 -14.54
CA GLY A 123 6.21 -14.15 -13.81
C GLY A 123 5.01 -14.58 -12.97
N LYS A 124 5.20 -15.64 -12.18
CA LYS A 124 4.16 -16.17 -11.29
C LYS A 124 4.06 -15.36 -10.01
N ARG A 125 2.82 -15.17 -9.53
CA ARG A 125 2.53 -14.62 -8.20
C ARG A 125 1.82 -15.68 -7.38
N TRP A 126 2.27 -15.86 -6.13
CA TRP A 126 1.70 -16.79 -5.14
C TRP A 126 1.13 -15.97 -4.00
N LEU A 127 -0.19 -15.91 -3.90
CA LEU A 127 -0.91 -15.05 -2.96
C LEU A 127 -1.61 -15.95 -1.94
N GLN A 128 -1.27 -15.81 -0.66
CA GLN A 128 -1.74 -16.67 0.43
C GLN A 128 -1.53 -16.01 1.79
N GLN A 129 -2.08 -16.61 2.85
CA GLN A 129 -1.69 -16.34 4.22
C GLN A 129 -0.49 -17.22 4.59
N ASP A 130 0.60 -16.60 5.04
CA ASP A 130 1.80 -17.29 5.50
C ASP A 130 1.69 -17.79 6.95
N ASN A 131 2.67 -18.60 7.39
CA ASN A 131 2.77 -19.15 8.76
C ASN A 131 1.56 -19.98 9.20
N LEU A 132 0.97 -20.75 8.28
CA LEU A 132 -0.19 -21.57 8.57
C LEU A 132 0.22 -23.03 8.78
N PHE A 133 0.31 -23.46 10.04
CA PHE A 133 0.68 -24.82 10.47
C PHE A 133 0.24 -25.08 11.93
N GLY A 134 0.49 -26.27 12.45
CA GLY A 134 0.20 -26.65 13.84
C GLY A 134 -1.08 -27.47 14.00
N THR A 135 -1.72 -27.37 15.16
CA THR A 135 -3.01 -28.00 15.46
C THR A 135 -3.99 -26.94 15.91
N PHE A 136 -5.11 -26.85 15.22
CA PHE A 136 -6.19 -25.91 15.56
C PHE A 136 -7.54 -26.43 15.02
N ASP A 137 -8.61 -26.06 15.68
CA ASP A 137 -9.96 -26.34 15.22
C ASP A 137 -10.39 -25.37 14.11
N TRP A 138 -11.56 -25.54 13.55
CA TRP A 138 -12.07 -24.72 12.46
C TRP A 138 -11.90 -23.22 12.71
N LYS A 139 -11.16 -22.57 11.82
CA LYS A 139 -11.01 -21.13 11.80
C LYS A 139 -11.07 -20.63 10.36
N THR A 140 -11.44 -19.36 10.21
CA THR A 140 -11.38 -18.71 8.90
C THR A 140 -9.94 -18.29 8.59
N VAL A 141 -9.42 -18.77 7.46
CA VAL A 141 -8.20 -18.27 6.83
C VAL A 141 -8.62 -17.22 5.81
N ARG A 142 -7.94 -16.09 5.80
CA ARG A 142 -8.26 -14.98 4.90
C ARG A 142 -6.98 -14.36 4.34
N PHE A 143 -7.01 -13.98 3.08
CA PHE A 143 -6.01 -13.12 2.46
C PHE A 143 -6.61 -12.31 1.32
N ASP A 144 -5.97 -11.17 1.00
CA ASP A 144 -6.34 -10.35 -0.14
C ASP A 144 -5.43 -10.65 -1.33
N ALA A 145 -6.00 -10.60 -2.53
CA ALA A 145 -5.29 -10.83 -3.78
C ALA A 145 -5.65 -9.75 -4.79
N THR A 146 -4.66 -9.31 -5.56
CA THR A 146 -4.86 -8.40 -6.69
C THR A 146 -4.59 -9.14 -7.99
N VAL A 147 -5.53 -9.07 -8.93
CA VAL A 147 -5.41 -9.71 -10.24
C VAL A 147 -5.10 -8.66 -11.30
N PRO A 148 -3.86 -8.59 -11.80
CA PRO A 148 -3.48 -7.62 -12.82
C PRO A 148 -4.31 -7.77 -14.10
N LYS A 149 -4.50 -6.68 -14.86
CA LYS A 149 -5.20 -6.73 -16.15
C LYS A 149 -4.51 -7.62 -17.19
N ASN A 150 -3.20 -7.83 -17.04
CA ASN A 150 -2.38 -8.65 -17.92
C ASN A 150 -2.16 -10.09 -17.39
N ALA A 151 -2.83 -10.49 -16.32
CA ALA A 151 -2.79 -11.87 -15.86
C ALA A 151 -3.39 -12.80 -16.92
N THR A 152 -2.75 -13.94 -17.14
CA THR A 152 -3.14 -14.91 -18.16
C THR A 152 -3.81 -16.15 -17.60
N SER A 153 -3.62 -16.42 -16.32
CA SER A 153 -4.33 -17.49 -15.60
C SER A 153 -4.47 -17.20 -14.12
N ALA A 154 -5.48 -17.83 -13.51
CA ALA A 154 -5.68 -17.86 -12.07
C ALA A 154 -5.99 -19.28 -11.63
N MET A 155 -5.31 -19.78 -10.60
CA MET A 155 -5.49 -21.13 -10.06
C MET A 155 -5.56 -21.08 -8.54
N LEU A 156 -6.65 -21.57 -7.98
CA LEU A 156 -6.82 -21.78 -6.55
C LEU A 156 -6.14 -23.12 -6.18
N VAL A 157 -5.31 -23.14 -5.14
CA VAL A 157 -4.59 -24.32 -4.66
C VAL A 157 -4.86 -24.52 -3.18
N LEU A 158 -5.27 -25.74 -2.81
CA LEU A 158 -5.50 -26.17 -1.44
C LEU A 158 -4.57 -27.35 -1.13
N GLY A 159 -3.87 -27.35 0.00
CA GLY A 159 -2.96 -28.45 0.24
C GLY A 159 -2.01 -28.31 1.42
N LEU A 160 -0.98 -29.15 1.39
CA LEU A 160 0.20 -29.12 2.24
C LEU A 160 1.45 -29.03 1.36
N GLU A 161 2.39 -28.16 1.75
CA GLU A 161 3.65 -27.97 1.04
C GLU A 161 4.83 -27.98 2.02
N ASN A 162 5.84 -28.80 1.71
CA ASN A 162 7.06 -28.98 2.50
C ASN A 162 6.79 -29.25 3.99
N THR A 163 5.75 -29.99 4.29
CA THR A 163 5.33 -30.34 5.65
C THR A 163 4.62 -31.69 5.68
N THR A 164 4.27 -32.16 6.87
CA THR A 164 3.46 -33.34 7.13
C THR A 164 2.34 -33.01 8.11
N GLY A 165 1.35 -33.88 8.21
CA GLY A 165 0.18 -33.68 9.08
C GLY A 165 -1.12 -33.81 8.32
N GLN A 166 -2.21 -33.35 8.93
CA GLN A 166 -3.54 -33.46 8.37
C GLN A 166 -4.21 -32.09 8.37
N VAL A 167 -4.81 -31.70 7.24
CA VAL A 167 -5.58 -30.49 7.11
C VAL A 167 -6.93 -30.78 6.47
N PHE A 168 -7.95 -30.07 6.93
CA PHE A 168 -9.31 -30.05 6.35
C PHE A 168 -9.60 -28.62 5.90
N ILE A 169 -10.14 -28.49 4.68
CA ILE A 169 -10.44 -27.18 4.06
C ILE A 169 -11.83 -27.23 3.47
N ASP A 170 -12.64 -26.22 3.76
CA ASP A 170 -14.02 -26.11 3.33
C ASP A 170 -14.46 -24.63 3.20
N ASP A 171 -15.69 -24.40 2.77
CA ASP A 171 -16.34 -23.07 2.69
C ASP A 171 -15.44 -21.99 2.07
N ILE A 172 -15.03 -22.22 0.83
CA ILE A 172 -14.17 -21.25 0.13
C ILE A 172 -15.04 -20.20 -0.54
N GLU A 173 -14.73 -18.93 -0.28
CA GLU A 173 -15.38 -17.81 -0.96
C GLU A 173 -14.32 -16.84 -1.53
N ILE A 174 -14.62 -16.33 -2.73
CA ILE A 174 -13.83 -15.25 -3.35
C ILE A 174 -14.79 -14.11 -3.69
N ILE A 175 -14.57 -12.97 -3.03
CA ILE A 175 -15.41 -11.77 -3.18
C ILE A 175 -14.56 -10.65 -3.76
N VAL A 176 -15.13 -9.89 -4.69
CA VAL A 176 -14.48 -8.69 -5.25
C VAL A 176 -14.57 -7.55 -4.25
N THR A 177 -13.41 -7.06 -3.80
CA THR A 177 -13.30 -5.94 -2.85
C THR A 177 -12.83 -4.65 -3.50
N GLY A 178 -12.36 -4.70 -4.75
CA GLY A 178 -11.95 -3.54 -5.51
C GLY A 178 -11.91 -3.83 -7.01
N LYS A 179 -12.04 -2.77 -7.79
CA LYS A 179 -11.94 -2.86 -9.25
C LYS A 179 -11.15 -1.67 -9.77
N ARG A 180 -10.16 -1.92 -10.63
CA ARG A 180 -9.45 -0.85 -11.32
C ARG A 180 -10.42 -0.15 -12.26
N ARG A 181 -10.68 1.12 -12.04
CA ARG A 181 -11.51 1.94 -12.92
C ARG A 181 -10.88 2.01 -14.31
N PRO A 182 -11.64 1.99 -15.39
CA PRO A 182 -11.13 2.31 -16.71
C PRO A 182 -10.58 3.76 -16.69
N ALA A 183 -9.45 3.96 -17.38
CA ALA A 183 -8.90 5.31 -17.59
C ALA A 183 -10.01 6.24 -18.11
N ARG A 184 -10.06 7.49 -17.63
CA ARG A 184 -10.98 8.50 -18.19
C ARG A 184 -10.66 8.66 -19.68
N LYS A 185 -11.65 8.48 -20.55
CA LYS A 185 -11.49 8.62 -22.02
C LYS A 185 -10.97 10.02 -22.43
N ASP A 186 -11.09 11.00 -21.55
CA ASP A 186 -10.67 12.39 -21.78
C ASP A 186 -9.17 12.64 -21.53
N SER A 187 -8.44 11.68 -20.96
CA SER A 187 -7.00 11.83 -20.72
C SER A 187 -6.14 11.69 -21.98
N ALA A 188 -6.69 11.14 -23.07
CA ALA A 188 -5.98 10.91 -24.32
C ALA A 188 -5.67 12.20 -25.13
N ASN A 189 -6.21 13.36 -24.75
CA ASN A 189 -6.05 14.65 -25.44
C ASN A 189 -5.38 15.72 -24.55
N LYS A 190 -4.44 15.36 -23.67
CA LYS A 190 -3.66 16.38 -22.96
C LYS A 190 -2.72 17.07 -23.96
N SER A 191 -3.00 18.32 -24.30
CA SER A 191 -2.03 19.19 -24.96
C SER A 191 -0.79 19.33 -24.07
N GLU A 192 0.39 19.35 -24.65
CA GLU A 192 1.69 19.50 -23.97
C GLU A 192 1.81 20.77 -23.10
N THR A 193 0.79 21.64 -23.11
CA THR A 193 0.73 22.91 -22.39
C THR A 193 -0.18 22.90 -21.17
N GLN A 194 -0.79 21.76 -20.78
CA GLN A 194 -1.68 21.72 -19.64
C GLN A 194 -0.86 21.73 -18.34
N THR A 195 -0.99 22.81 -17.56
CA THR A 195 -0.40 22.93 -16.21
C THR A 195 -0.85 21.73 -15.38
N VAL A 196 0.08 20.89 -14.93
CA VAL A 196 -0.22 19.75 -14.08
C VAL A 196 -0.77 20.29 -12.75
N TYR A 197 -1.98 19.88 -12.38
CA TYR A 197 -2.56 20.22 -11.09
C TYR A 197 -1.72 19.61 -9.97
N LYS A 198 -1.24 20.44 -9.03
CA LYS A 198 -0.36 20.05 -7.92
C LYS A 198 -1.09 19.86 -6.59
N GLY A 199 -2.41 20.03 -6.55
CA GLY A 199 -3.19 20.06 -5.30
C GLY A 199 -3.10 21.39 -4.54
N HIS A 200 -2.33 22.35 -5.04
CA HIS A 200 -2.15 23.67 -4.45
C HIS A 200 -1.70 24.71 -5.50
N SER A 201 -1.84 26.00 -5.14
CA SER A 201 -1.41 27.14 -5.97
C SER A 201 0.03 27.60 -5.67
N LEU A 202 0.73 26.93 -4.74
CA LEU A 202 2.09 27.30 -4.33
C LEU A 202 3.11 26.99 -5.44
N PRO A 203 4.34 27.55 -5.37
CA PRO A 203 5.45 27.12 -6.18
C PRO A 203 5.72 25.61 -6.00
N ARG A 204 6.59 25.03 -6.85
CA ARG A 204 7.10 23.67 -6.66
C ARG A 204 7.67 23.52 -5.25
N LEU A 205 7.17 22.53 -4.50
CA LEU A 205 7.63 22.25 -3.15
C LEU A 205 8.77 21.22 -3.19
N ARG A 206 9.92 21.63 -2.67
CA ARG A 206 11.13 20.80 -2.55
C ARG A 206 11.67 20.94 -1.15
N GLY A 207 11.73 19.83 -0.42
CA GLY A 207 12.11 19.89 0.98
C GLY A 207 12.54 18.57 1.57
N ALA A 208 12.33 18.43 2.86
CA ALA A 208 12.64 17.22 3.59
C ALA A 208 11.63 16.95 4.70
N MET A 209 11.62 15.70 5.15
CA MET A 209 11.00 15.34 6.42
C MET A 209 11.82 15.87 7.58
N ILE A 210 11.11 16.20 8.64
CA ILE A 210 11.70 16.59 9.92
C ILE A 210 10.94 15.93 11.06
N SER A 211 11.67 15.49 12.07
CA SER A 211 11.08 14.95 13.29
C SER A 211 10.81 16.07 14.30
N ASN A 212 9.59 16.12 14.82
CA ASN A 212 9.16 17.09 15.83
C ASN A 212 9.98 17.07 17.14
N GLY A 213 10.72 15.98 17.40
CA GLY A 213 11.44 15.80 18.66
C GLY A 213 12.80 16.49 18.73
N LYS A 214 13.40 16.84 17.59
CA LYS A 214 14.80 17.29 17.50
C LYS A 214 14.99 18.61 16.77
N PHE A 215 13.90 19.27 16.39
CA PHE A 215 13.91 20.40 15.47
C PHE A 215 13.55 21.69 16.19
N GLY A 216 14.30 22.75 15.94
CA GLY A 216 14.10 24.07 16.53
C GLY A 216 14.13 25.20 15.49
N PRO A 217 13.90 26.46 15.91
CA PRO A 217 13.89 27.64 15.02
C PRO A 217 15.16 27.80 14.20
N GLU A 218 16.33 27.46 14.78
CA GLU A 218 17.61 27.50 14.09
C GLU A 218 17.69 26.52 12.93
N ASP A 219 17.05 25.36 13.04
CA ASP A 219 17.02 24.37 11.96
C ASP A 219 16.20 24.89 10.77
N ILE A 220 15.07 25.58 10.98
CA ILE A 220 14.33 26.26 9.90
C ILE A 220 15.18 27.37 9.27
N ARG A 221 15.94 28.12 10.08
CA ARG A 221 16.86 29.14 9.56
C ARG A 221 17.93 28.54 8.64
N VAL A 222 18.51 27.42 9.03
CA VAL A 222 19.48 26.71 8.19
C VAL A 222 18.79 26.13 6.94
N PHE A 223 17.72 25.39 7.13
CA PHE A 223 17.07 24.65 6.06
C PHE A 223 16.40 25.57 5.01
N GLY A 224 15.56 26.50 5.47
CA GLY A 224 14.90 27.46 4.58
C GLY A 224 15.80 28.65 4.19
N GLY A 225 16.52 29.21 5.17
CA GLY A 225 17.34 30.41 4.95
C GLY A 225 18.65 30.14 4.20
N GLN A 226 19.41 29.12 4.59
CA GLN A 226 20.72 28.80 3.98
C GLN A 226 20.60 27.80 2.82
N TRP A 227 19.89 26.68 3.00
CA TRP A 227 19.74 25.66 1.96
C TRP A 227 18.69 26.02 0.89
N LYS A 228 17.81 26.99 1.17
CA LYS A 228 16.75 27.44 0.26
C LYS A 228 15.63 26.40 0.03
N ALA A 229 15.49 25.43 0.92
CA ALA A 229 14.32 24.56 0.92
C ALA A 229 13.05 25.39 1.20
N ASN A 230 11.94 25.05 0.56
CA ASN A 230 10.66 25.75 0.74
C ASN A 230 9.57 24.85 1.31
N HIS A 231 9.91 23.65 1.74
CA HIS A 231 8.94 22.67 2.19
C HIS A 231 9.51 21.79 3.30
N VAL A 232 8.67 21.46 4.28
CA VAL A 232 8.92 20.42 5.30
C VAL A 232 7.68 19.51 5.42
N ARG A 233 7.90 18.21 5.49
CA ARG A 233 6.92 17.25 5.98
C ARG A 233 7.15 17.11 7.47
N TRP A 234 6.25 17.69 8.26
CA TRP A 234 6.35 17.77 9.71
C TRP A 234 5.71 16.55 10.35
N GLN A 235 6.55 15.63 10.84
CA GLN A 235 6.11 14.39 11.43
C GLN A 235 5.60 14.62 12.87
N LEU A 236 4.37 14.24 13.16
CA LEU A 236 3.90 14.01 14.52
C LEU A 236 4.29 12.59 14.93
N THR A 237 5.56 12.43 15.31
CA THR A 237 6.16 11.15 15.68
C THR A 237 6.30 11.04 17.19
N TRP A 238 5.75 9.96 17.76
CA TRP A 238 5.95 9.61 19.16
C TRP A 238 7.20 8.75 19.31
N ALA A 239 8.16 9.19 20.11
CA ALA A 239 9.44 8.53 20.26
C ALA A 239 9.30 7.07 20.70
N GLY A 240 10.16 6.21 20.14
CA GLY A 240 10.14 4.77 20.43
C GLY A 240 9.28 3.94 19.50
N PHE A 241 8.70 4.55 18.43
CA PHE A 241 8.00 3.81 17.39
C PHE A 241 8.89 2.69 16.77
N PRO A 242 8.36 1.48 16.47
CA PRO A 242 6.95 1.06 16.67
C PRO A 242 6.59 0.61 18.09
N ASN A 243 7.54 0.43 19.00
CA ASN A 243 7.34 -0.07 20.37
C ASN A 243 7.43 1.06 21.41
N GLY A 244 7.02 2.25 21.04
CA GLY A 244 7.03 3.41 21.92
C GLY A 244 5.78 3.56 22.76
N PRO A 245 5.68 4.65 23.55
CA PRO A 245 4.54 4.91 24.42
C PRO A 245 3.18 4.87 23.73
N ALA A 246 3.12 5.17 22.43
CA ALA A 246 1.88 5.13 21.64
C ALA A 246 1.21 3.75 21.63
N ASP A 247 1.97 2.66 21.72
CA ASP A 247 1.45 1.30 21.71
C ASP A 247 0.65 0.96 22.99
N THR A 248 0.96 1.65 24.08
CA THR A 248 0.36 1.44 25.41
C THR A 248 -0.44 2.64 25.89
N ALA A 249 -0.41 3.75 25.15
CA ALA A 249 -1.13 4.96 25.51
C ALA A 249 -2.65 4.73 25.49
N ASP A 250 -3.33 5.30 26.46
CA ASP A 250 -4.78 5.47 26.38
C ASP A 250 -5.15 6.69 25.52
N VAL A 251 -6.44 6.90 25.30
CA VAL A 251 -6.95 8.00 24.47
C VAL A 251 -6.56 9.38 25.03
N GLU A 252 -6.58 9.55 26.35
CA GLU A 252 -6.24 10.81 27.00
C GLU A 252 -4.76 11.15 26.83
N GLN A 253 -3.88 10.16 27.06
CA GLN A 253 -2.43 10.31 26.84
C GLN A 253 -2.11 10.66 25.40
N PHE A 254 -2.75 9.99 24.42
CA PHE A 254 -2.54 10.30 23.00
C PHE A 254 -2.99 11.72 22.66
N ASN A 255 -4.14 12.15 23.14
CA ASN A 255 -4.64 13.51 22.93
C ASN A 255 -3.73 14.57 23.57
N THR A 256 -3.24 14.33 24.78
CA THR A 256 -2.30 15.22 25.48
C THR A 256 -1.01 15.35 24.67
N TRP A 257 -0.48 14.24 24.17
CA TRP A 257 0.70 14.25 23.30
C TRP A 257 0.46 15.06 22.02
N ILE A 258 -0.67 14.89 21.32
CA ILE A 258 -1.02 15.68 20.14
C ILE A 258 -1.01 17.18 20.48
N ASP A 259 -1.58 17.59 21.60
CA ASP A 259 -1.62 19.00 22.01
C ASP A 259 -0.22 19.57 22.29
N GLU A 260 0.71 18.76 22.81
CA GLU A 260 2.09 19.11 22.97
C GLU A 260 2.82 19.29 21.64
N GLN A 261 2.55 18.38 20.67
CA GLN A 261 3.16 18.50 19.34
C GLN A 261 2.62 19.72 18.59
N CYS A 262 1.34 20.06 18.74
CA CYS A 262 0.77 21.28 18.19
C CYS A 262 1.45 22.54 18.74
N ARG A 263 1.73 22.60 20.05
CA ARG A 263 2.46 23.76 20.64
C ARG A 263 3.86 23.91 20.05
N LYS A 264 4.59 22.81 19.85
CA LYS A 264 5.91 22.86 19.18
C LYS A 264 5.83 23.35 17.75
N LEU A 265 4.81 22.91 17.00
CA LEU A 265 4.60 23.38 15.63
C LEU A 265 4.25 24.88 15.62
N ASP A 266 3.37 25.36 16.51
CA ASP A 266 3.01 26.77 16.61
C ASP A 266 4.21 27.68 16.84
N GLU A 267 5.18 27.23 17.61
CA GLU A 267 6.44 27.94 17.85
C GLU A 267 7.32 28.03 16.58
N MET A 268 7.16 27.07 15.66
CA MET A 268 7.96 26.99 14.43
C MET A 268 7.33 27.75 13.26
N LEU A 269 6.01 27.92 13.23
CA LEU A 269 5.29 28.55 12.11
C LEU A 269 5.78 29.98 11.79
N PRO A 270 6.11 30.86 12.75
CA PRO A 270 6.69 32.17 12.46
C PRO A 270 8.03 32.10 11.73
N GLU A 271 8.90 31.17 12.07
CA GLU A 271 10.17 30.98 11.35
C GLU A 271 9.92 30.38 9.96
N CYS A 272 8.93 29.48 9.81
CA CYS A 272 8.51 28.97 8.52
C CYS A 272 8.02 30.12 7.61
N GLU A 273 7.21 31.04 8.13
CA GLU A 273 6.74 32.23 7.36
C GLU A 273 7.92 33.14 6.95
N LYS A 274 8.82 33.42 7.87
CA LYS A 274 10.01 34.26 7.64
C LYS A 274 10.89 33.74 6.50
N TYR A 275 11.07 32.43 6.39
CA TYR A 275 11.93 31.81 5.38
C TYR A 275 11.17 31.19 4.20
N GLY A 276 9.83 31.31 4.16
CA GLY A 276 8.99 30.79 3.07
C GLY A 276 8.97 29.26 3.02
N VAL A 277 8.97 28.58 4.18
CA VAL A 277 8.94 27.12 4.29
C VAL A 277 7.50 26.66 4.56
N TYR A 278 6.90 25.98 3.61
CA TYR A 278 5.54 25.45 3.73
C TYR A 278 5.55 24.08 4.42
N VAL A 279 4.54 23.84 5.25
CA VAL A 279 4.43 22.65 6.10
C VAL A 279 3.34 21.70 5.58
N CYS A 280 3.71 20.44 5.35
CA CYS A 280 2.80 19.31 5.29
C CYS A 280 2.72 18.71 6.69
N LEU A 281 1.56 18.76 7.34
CA LEU A 281 1.38 18.21 8.68
C LEU A 281 1.07 16.72 8.58
N ASP A 282 1.99 15.88 9.02
CA ASP A 282 1.93 14.43 8.92
C ASP A 282 1.62 13.78 10.29
N LEU A 283 0.52 13.03 10.39
CA LEU A 283 0.26 12.17 11.52
C LEU A 283 1.05 10.86 11.38
N HIS A 284 2.32 10.93 11.79
CA HIS A 284 3.26 9.82 11.62
C HIS A 284 3.00 8.64 12.55
N THR A 285 2.65 8.94 13.81
CA THR A 285 2.27 7.91 14.78
C THR A 285 0.75 7.87 14.94
N PRO A 286 0.08 6.77 14.51
CA PRO A 286 -1.36 6.63 14.63
C PRO A 286 -1.82 6.51 16.09
N PRO A 287 -3.07 6.87 16.40
CA PRO A 287 -3.65 6.55 17.71
C PRO A 287 -3.66 5.04 17.94
N GLY A 288 -3.25 4.63 19.15
CA GLY A 288 -3.06 3.21 19.52
C GLY A 288 -1.75 2.58 19.02
N GLY A 289 -0.96 3.28 18.18
CA GLY A 289 0.31 2.78 17.67
C GLY A 289 0.18 1.61 16.70
N ARG A 290 1.26 0.82 16.58
CA ARG A 290 1.33 -0.36 15.72
C ARG A 290 1.52 -1.63 16.55
N LEU A 291 1.08 -2.75 16.02
CA LEU A 291 1.43 -4.08 16.51
C LEU A 291 2.94 -4.35 16.28
N PRO A 292 3.54 -5.26 17.05
CA PRO A 292 4.93 -5.65 16.85
C PRO A 292 5.22 -6.12 15.42
N ARG A 293 6.48 -6.03 15.00
CA ARG A 293 6.91 -6.52 13.66
C ARG A 293 6.64 -8.01 13.46
N THR A 294 6.70 -8.80 14.52
CA THR A 294 6.33 -10.22 14.50
C THR A 294 4.86 -10.46 14.17
N GLU A 295 4.03 -9.44 14.32
CA GLU A 295 2.60 -9.43 13.99
C GLU A 295 2.30 -8.56 12.74
N GLY A 296 3.32 -8.28 11.91
CA GLY A 296 3.17 -7.59 10.64
C GLY A 296 3.10 -6.06 10.73
N SER A 297 3.35 -5.46 11.90
CA SER A 297 3.32 -3.99 12.11
C SER A 297 1.98 -3.33 11.75
N ALA A 298 0.88 -4.08 11.77
CA ALA A 298 -0.46 -3.53 11.54
C ALA A 298 -0.78 -2.43 12.56
N MET A 299 -1.54 -1.43 12.15
CA MET A 299 -1.96 -0.35 13.04
C MET A 299 -3.16 -0.78 13.88
N ARG A 300 -3.14 -0.48 15.19
CA ARG A 300 -4.25 -0.82 16.10
C ARG A 300 -5.57 -0.15 15.72
N LEU A 301 -5.51 0.96 15.00
CA LEU A 301 -6.71 1.62 14.48
C LEU A 301 -7.50 0.76 13.46
N PHE A 302 -6.88 -0.30 12.91
CA PHE A 302 -7.56 -1.30 12.08
C PHE A 302 -7.93 -2.56 12.86
N GLN A 303 -7.71 -2.57 14.16
CA GLN A 303 -8.09 -3.67 15.06
C GLN A 303 -9.21 -3.27 16.03
N GLU A 304 -9.32 -1.98 16.36
CA GLU A 304 -10.24 -1.49 17.39
C GLU A 304 -10.90 -0.18 16.94
N GLN A 305 -12.24 -0.17 16.89
CA GLN A 305 -13.07 0.98 16.49
C GLN A 305 -12.74 2.27 17.24
N LYS A 306 -12.46 2.18 18.56
CA LYS A 306 -12.15 3.36 19.38
C LYS A 306 -10.99 4.19 18.81
N TRP A 307 -9.99 3.53 18.18
CA TRP A 307 -8.84 4.25 17.61
C TRP A 307 -9.17 4.95 16.30
N GLN A 308 -10.13 4.42 15.53
CA GLN A 308 -10.65 5.12 14.35
C GLN A 308 -11.45 6.38 14.75
N ASP A 309 -12.21 6.32 15.83
CA ASP A 309 -12.95 7.47 16.34
C ASP A 309 -11.99 8.55 16.87
N VAL A 310 -10.95 8.15 17.58
CA VAL A 310 -9.86 9.07 18.00
C VAL A 310 -9.17 9.68 16.78
N PHE A 311 -8.87 8.90 15.74
CA PHE A 311 -8.22 9.37 14.52
C PHE A 311 -9.03 10.47 13.84
N VAL A 312 -10.32 10.27 13.64
CA VAL A 312 -11.21 11.28 13.05
C VAL A 312 -11.25 12.55 13.91
N THR A 313 -11.45 12.40 15.24
CA THR A 313 -11.53 13.52 16.16
C THR A 313 -10.23 14.33 16.23
N VAL A 314 -9.07 13.66 16.18
CA VAL A 314 -7.75 14.33 16.13
C VAL A 314 -7.65 15.19 14.88
N TRP A 315 -8.04 14.68 13.72
CA TRP A 315 -7.99 15.45 12.48
C TRP A 315 -8.98 16.61 12.44
N GLU A 316 -10.17 16.46 13.02
CA GLU A 316 -11.10 17.60 13.20
C GLU A 316 -10.48 18.70 14.08
N ARG A 317 -9.78 18.34 15.16
CA ARG A 317 -9.08 19.31 16.03
C ARG A 317 -7.91 19.97 15.31
N LEU A 318 -7.08 19.22 14.59
CA LEU A 318 -5.96 19.75 13.81
C LEU A 318 -6.46 20.68 12.71
N ALA A 319 -7.48 20.30 11.95
CA ALA A 319 -8.08 21.15 10.92
C ALA A 319 -8.65 22.46 11.52
N LYS A 320 -9.37 22.38 12.64
CA LYS A 320 -9.90 23.57 13.34
C LYS A 320 -8.78 24.51 13.80
N ARG A 321 -7.65 23.95 14.30
CA ARG A 321 -6.51 24.73 14.75
C ARG A 321 -5.79 25.43 13.61
N TYR A 322 -5.59 24.74 12.50
CA TYR A 322 -4.65 25.15 11.46
C TYR A 322 -5.29 25.66 10.16
N LYS A 323 -6.60 25.69 10.03
CA LYS A 323 -7.26 26.17 8.80
C LYS A 323 -6.82 27.57 8.36
N GLU A 324 -6.51 28.48 9.31
CA GLU A 324 -6.03 29.84 9.03
C GLU A 324 -4.51 29.97 8.99
N ALA A 325 -3.76 28.88 9.29
CA ALA A 325 -2.30 28.91 9.30
C ALA A 325 -1.75 28.89 7.87
N LYS A 326 -1.25 30.03 7.40
CA LYS A 326 -0.80 30.22 6.00
C LYS A 326 0.31 29.30 5.57
N MET A 327 1.21 28.94 6.49
CA MET A 327 2.36 28.09 6.17
C MET A 327 2.02 26.61 6.14
N ILE A 328 0.88 26.18 6.69
CA ILE A 328 0.41 24.79 6.54
C ILE A 328 -0.37 24.69 5.23
N TRP A 329 0.16 23.94 4.26
CA TRP A 329 -0.48 23.76 2.97
C TRP A 329 -1.32 22.50 2.89
N SER A 330 -1.00 21.47 3.71
CA SER A 330 -1.68 20.18 3.65
C SER A 330 -1.73 19.44 4.98
N TYR A 331 -2.67 18.51 5.06
CA TYR A 331 -2.85 17.51 6.11
C TYR A 331 -2.56 16.13 5.54
N ASP A 332 -1.48 15.50 5.96
CA ASP A 332 -1.10 14.13 5.60
C ASP A 332 -1.69 13.18 6.64
N LEU A 333 -2.75 12.48 6.23
CA LEU A 333 -3.65 11.86 7.21
C LEU A 333 -3.00 10.76 8.02
N LEU A 334 -2.14 9.95 7.41
CA LEU A 334 -1.54 8.81 8.08
C LEU A 334 -0.31 8.33 7.35
N ASN A 335 0.83 8.34 8.03
CA ASN A 335 2.07 7.78 7.51
C ASN A 335 1.99 6.26 7.36
N GLU A 336 2.26 5.78 6.14
CA GLU A 336 2.46 4.36 5.83
C GLU A 336 1.39 3.43 6.42
N PRO A 337 0.11 3.58 6.04
CA PRO A 337 -0.96 2.78 6.60
C PRO A 337 -0.74 1.27 6.36
N VAL A 338 -0.95 0.46 7.41
CA VAL A 338 -0.88 -1.01 7.36
C VAL A 338 -2.08 -1.59 8.09
N GLU A 339 -3.00 -2.17 7.33
CA GLU A 339 -4.25 -2.73 7.86
C GLU A 339 -4.02 -4.06 8.58
N GLY A 340 -3.12 -4.89 8.04
CA GLY A 340 -2.90 -6.26 8.54
C GLY A 340 -4.14 -7.15 8.39
N ASN A 341 -4.27 -8.10 9.30
CA ASN A 341 -5.46 -8.93 9.39
C ASN A 341 -6.53 -8.19 10.20
N MET A 342 -7.45 -7.54 9.52
CA MET A 342 -8.57 -6.86 10.18
C MET A 342 -9.55 -7.87 10.79
N PRO A 343 -10.14 -7.59 11.98
CA PRO A 343 -11.19 -8.43 12.53
C PRO A 343 -12.43 -8.44 11.63
N GLU A 344 -13.23 -9.51 11.72
CA GLU A 344 -14.53 -9.59 11.06
C GLU A 344 -15.56 -8.74 11.86
N ASN A 345 -15.45 -7.43 11.74
CA ASN A 345 -16.33 -6.46 12.36
C ASN A 345 -16.64 -5.35 11.37
N GLU A 346 -17.89 -5.24 10.94
CA GLU A 346 -18.34 -4.25 9.95
C GLU A 346 -18.19 -2.80 10.42
N ASP A 347 -18.07 -2.54 11.72
CA ASP A 347 -17.85 -1.20 12.26
C ASP A 347 -16.42 -0.71 12.05
N ILE A 348 -15.46 -1.62 11.84
CA ILE A 348 -14.05 -1.26 11.57
C ILE A 348 -13.82 -1.04 10.08
N LEU A 349 -13.65 0.21 9.71
CA LEU A 349 -13.41 0.63 8.34
C LEU A 349 -12.00 0.25 7.88
N ASN A 350 -11.86 -0.15 6.60
CA ASN A 350 -10.55 -0.25 5.96
C ASN A 350 -9.93 1.16 5.79
N TRP A 351 -8.64 1.20 5.41
CA TRP A 351 -7.93 2.47 5.30
C TRP A 351 -8.60 3.46 4.34
N ARG A 352 -9.01 3.00 3.15
CA ARG A 352 -9.63 3.91 2.19
C ARG A 352 -10.94 4.51 2.72
N GLU A 353 -11.77 3.72 3.38
CA GLU A 353 -13.04 4.17 3.97
C GLU A 353 -12.81 5.12 5.14
N LEU A 354 -11.86 4.80 6.03
CA LEU A 354 -11.48 5.65 7.14
C LEU A 354 -10.91 6.98 6.66
N ALA A 355 -10.01 6.96 5.66
CA ALA A 355 -9.45 8.16 5.07
C ALA A 355 -10.53 9.04 4.42
N LEU A 356 -11.50 8.43 3.70
CA LEU A 356 -12.63 9.16 3.13
C LEU A 356 -13.52 9.78 4.20
N LYS A 357 -13.86 9.04 5.26
CA LYS A 357 -14.63 9.54 6.40
C LYS A 357 -13.93 10.75 7.05
N THR A 358 -12.63 10.62 7.29
CA THR A 358 -11.80 11.65 7.89
C THR A 358 -11.68 12.88 7.00
N ALA A 359 -11.42 12.69 5.71
CA ALA A 359 -11.33 13.77 4.74
C ALA A 359 -12.65 14.57 4.63
N LYS A 360 -13.80 13.88 4.64
CA LYS A 360 -15.11 14.53 4.70
C LYS A 360 -15.32 15.34 5.99
N ALA A 361 -14.84 14.84 7.13
CA ALA A 361 -14.89 15.56 8.40
C ALA A 361 -14.02 16.84 8.35
N ILE A 362 -12.78 16.73 7.85
CA ILE A 362 -11.89 17.88 7.64
C ILE A 362 -12.55 18.92 6.72
N ARG A 363 -13.14 18.52 5.59
CA ARG A 363 -13.73 19.45 4.62
C ARG A 363 -14.87 20.31 5.18
N LYS A 364 -15.59 19.84 6.18
CA LYS A 364 -16.59 20.63 6.91
C LYS A 364 -15.97 21.78 7.73
N ILE A 365 -14.69 21.69 8.04
CA ILE A 365 -13.94 22.63 8.89
C ILE A 365 -13.00 23.49 8.04
N ASP A 366 -12.26 22.85 7.15
CA ASP A 366 -11.29 23.45 6.26
C ASP A 366 -11.57 22.99 4.81
N PRO A 367 -12.19 23.83 3.98
CA PRO A 367 -12.50 23.49 2.60
C PRO A 367 -11.31 23.66 1.64
N GLN A 368 -10.18 24.24 2.07
CA GLN A 368 -9.15 24.74 1.17
C GLN A 368 -7.85 23.94 1.16
N LYS A 369 -7.29 23.63 2.36
CA LYS A 369 -5.97 22.95 2.42
C LYS A 369 -6.01 21.60 1.76
N ALA A 370 -4.92 21.21 1.11
CA ALA A 370 -4.80 19.89 0.52
C ALA A 370 -4.88 18.79 1.60
N ILE A 371 -5.46 17.67 1.26
CA ILE A 371 -5.42 16.45 2.07
C ILE A 371 -4.52 15.46 1.35
N VAL A 372 -3.48 14.99 2.03
CA VAL A 372 -2.54 14.02 1.50
C VAL A 372 -2.96 12.62 1.94
N ILE A 373 -2.99 11.68 1.00
CA ILE A 373 -3.40 10.29 1.21
C ILE A 373 -2.31 9.37 0.68
N GLU A 374 -1.81 8.50 1.53
CA GLU A 374 -0.97 7.37 1.15
C GLU A 374 -1.82 6.11 0.95
N ALA A 375 -1.47 5.28 -0.02
CA ALA A 375 -2.18 4.00 -0.19
C ALA A 375 -1.54 2.89 0.65
N ALA A 376 -2.36 2.03 1.24
CA ALA A 376 -1.89 0.86 1.99
C ALA A 376 -1.44 -0.27 1.03
N PRO A 377 -0.45 -1.10 1.44
CA PRO A 377 0.39 -0.95 2.62
C PRO A 377 1.64 -0.10 2.36
N TRP A 378 2.11 0.64 3.38
CA TRP A 378 3.40 1.33 3.41
C TRP A 378 3.61 2.46 2.40
N GLY A 379 2.57 2.96 1.73
CA GLY A 379 2.69 4.05 0.76
C GLY A 379 3.64 3.78 -0.43
N GLY A 380 3.95 2.53 -0.74
CA GLY A 380 4.89 2.18 -1.81
C GLY A 380 4.40 2.58 -3.21
N PRO A 381 5.29 2.70 -4.21
CA PRO A 381 4.94 3.21 -5.54
C PRO A 381 3.99 2.32 -6.34
N ASP A 382 3.84 1.06 -5.99
CA ASP A 382 2.94 0.08 -6.60
C ASP A 382 1.54 0.05 -5.95
N THR A 383 1.37 0.64 -4.77
CA THR A 383 0.10 0.61 -4.03
C THR A 383 -1.02 1.37 -4.72
N LEU A 384 -0.68 2.39 -5.50
CA LEU A 384 -1.64 3.16 -6.28
C LEU A 384 -2.23 2.40 -7.48
N GLU A 385 -1.65 1.26 -7.89
CA GLU A 385 -2.23 0.40 -8.93
C GLU A 385 -3.69 0.03 -8.62
N TRP A 386 -3.99 -0.14 -7.34
CA TRP A 386 -5.25 -0.67 -6.84
C TRP A 386 -6.04 0.31 -5.98
N PHE A 387 -5.48 1.48 -5.73
CA PHE A 387 -6.15 2.50 -4.94
C PHE A 387 -7.20 3.22 -5.80
N GLU A 388 -8.42 3.29 -5.30
CA GLU A 388 -9.48 4.07 -5.94
C GLU A 388 -9.42 5.51 -5.42
N PRO A 389 -9.15 6.51 -6.27
CA PRO A 389 -9.09 7.89 -5.84
C PRO A 389 -10.47 8.36 -5.33
N PHE A 390 -10.47 9.35 -4.45
CA PHE A 390 -11.71 9.95 -3.99
C PHE A 390 -12.38 10.76 -5.11
N ASP A 391 -13.71 10.80 -5.10
CA ASP A 391 -14.45 11.67 -6.00
C ASP A 391 -14.16 13.14 -5.64
N PRO A 392 -13.60 13.94 -6.56
CA PRO A 392 -13.30 15.34 -6.28
C PRO A 392 -14.55 16.20 -6.03
N GLN A 393 -15.76 15.71 -6.37
CA GLN A 393 -17.01 16.36 -5.99
C GLN A 393 -17.37 16.12 -4.53
N GLU A 394 -16.96 14.97 -3.96
CA GLU A 394 -17.15 14.67 -2.53
C GLU A 394 -16.04 15.27 -1.65
N VAL A 395 -14.79 15.12 -2.10
CA VAL A 395 -13.61 15.58 -1.38
C VAL A 395 -12.66 16.27 -2.37
N PRO A 396 -12.73 17.58 -2.54
CA PRO A 396 -11.80 18.32 -3.39
C PRO A 396 -10.40 18.41 -2.76
N ASN A 397 -9.41 18.79 -3.55
CA ASN A 397 -8.02 19.06 -3.14
C ASN A 397 -7.35 17.89 -2.42
N VAL A 398 -7.46 16.68 -2.99
CA VAL A 398 -6.73 15.50 -2.52
C VAL A 398 -5.46 15.33 -3.34
N VAL A 399 -4.35 15.12 -2.65
CA VAL A 399 -3.03 14.80 -3.19
C VAL A 399 -2.68 13.38 -2.74
N TYR A 400 -2.20 12.54 -3.65
CA TYR A 400 -1.81 11.18 -3.31
C TYR A 400 -0.30 11.11 -3.10
N SER A 401 0.11 10.50 -1.99
CA SER A 401 1.52 10.42 -1.62
C SER A 401 2.08 9.03 -1.84
N VAL A 402 3.36 8.99 -2.21
CA VAL A 402 4.14 7.75 -2.38
C VAL A 402 5.48 7.89 -1.67
N HIS A 403 5.94 6.78 -1.08
CA HIS A 403 7.26 6.66 -0.49
C HIS A 403 8.18 5.86 -1.43
N MET A 404 9.31 6.45 -1.83
CA MET A 404 10.22 5.84 -2.81
C MET A 404 11.47 5.30 -2.15
N TYR A 405 11.43 4.04 -1.79
CA TYR A 405 12.56 3.29 -1.23
C TYR A 405 12.93 2.05 -2.05
N VAL A 406 12.40 1.95 -3.28
CA VAL A 406 12.64 0.79 -4.14
C VAL A 406 13.97 0.95 -4.91
N PRO A 407 14.85 -0.07 -4.91
CA PRO A 407 14.74 -1.36 -4.22
C PRO A 407 15.14 -1.25 -2.74
N HIS A 408 14.29 -1.72 -1.85
CA HIS A 408 14.43 -1.58 -0.39
C HIS A 408 15.76 -2.15 0.13
N GLN A 409 16.24 -3.26 -0.45
CA GLN A 409 17.51 -3.88 -0.06
C GLN A 409 18.70 -2.93 -0.26
N PHE A 410 18.65 -2.07 -1.26
CA PHE A 410 19.68 -1.06 -1.50
C PHE A 410 19.53 0.13 -0.55
N THR A 411 18.32 0.69 -0.49
CA THR A 411 18.09 1.92 0.29
C THR A 411 18.27 1.71 1.77
N HIS A 412 18.03 0.48 2.28
CA HIS A 412 18.14 0.10 3.69
C HIS A 412 19.29 -0.88 3.98
N GLN A 413 20.29 -0.99 3.09
CA GLN A 413 21.41 -1.88 3.35
C GLN A 413 22.15 -1.53 4.66
N GLY A 414 22.44 -2.56 5.46
CA GLY A 414 23.03 -2.40 6.79
C GLY A 414 22.07 -1.95 7.90
N VAL A 415 20.79 -1.72 7.58
CA VAL A 415 19.75 -1.44 8.57
C VAL A 415 19.10 -2.79 8.97
N TYR A 416 18.85 -2.98 10.27
CA TYR A 416 18.25 -4.22 10.81
C TYR A 416 18.95 -5.51 10.34
N ASN A 417 20.29 -5.51 10.33
CA ASN A 417 21.13 -6.62 9.85
C ASN A 417 20.97 -6.99 8.36
N ALA A 418 20.42 -6.09 7.55
CA ALA A 418 20.40 -6.30 6.10
C ALA A 418 21.83 -6.30 5.52
N PRO A 419 22.11 -7.09 4.47
CA PRO A 419 23.41 -7.07 3.80
C PRO A 419 23.84 -5.66 3.38
N VAL A 420 25.14 -5.41 3.33
CA VAL A 420 25.77 -4.17 2.84
C VAL A 420 26.56 -4.44 1.57
N GLY A 421 26.99 -3.38 0.87
CA GLY A 421 27.86 -3.50 -0.30
C GLY A 421 27.11 -3.53 -1.63
N LEU A 422 25.80 -3.22 -1.62
CA LEU A 422 25.01 -3.11 -2.85
C LEU A 422 25.26 -1.76 -3.53
N ASN A 423 25.53 -1.80 -4.82
CA ASN A 423 25.76 -0.63 -5.66
C ASN A 423 24.51 -0.20 -6.44
N TYR A 424 24.41 1.11 -6.68
CA TYR A 424 23.46 1.68 -7.63
C TYR A 424 24.19 2.68 -8.57
N PRO A 425 24.00 2.63 -9.89
CA PRO A 425 23.34 1.54 -10.62
C PRO A 425 24.02 0.20 -10.42
N GLY A 426 23.24 -0.90 -10.45
CA GLY A 426 23.79 -2.23 -10.22
C GLY A 426 22.77 -3.34 -10.15
N GLU A 427 23.23 -4.56 -10.02
CA GLU A 427 22.38 -5.73 -9.86
C GLU A 427 22.00 -5.91 -8.38
N ILE A 428 20.70 -5.99 -8.11
CA ILE A 428 20.13 -6.20 -6.78
C ILE A 428 19.03 -7.24 -6.91
N ASN A 429 19.18 -8.38 -6.22
CA ASN A 429 18.25 -9.50 -6.26
C ASN A 429 17.94 -9.99 -7.70
N GLY A 430 18.98 -10.15 -8.55
CA GLY A 430 18.82 -10.68 -9.90
C GLY A 430 18.17 -9.70 -10.89
N LYS A 431 18.00 -8.43 -10.51
CA LYS A 431 17.51 -7.36 -11.40
C LYS A 431 18.50 -6.22 -11.43
N TYR A 432 18.81 -5.72 -12.64
CA TYR A 432 19.61 -4.52 -12.80
C TYR A 432 18.78 -3.26 -12.53
N TRP A 433 19.28 -2.42 -11.63
CA TRP A 433 18.63 -1.18 -11.22
C TRP A 433 19.41 0.02 -11.72
N ASP A 434 18.72 0.87 -12.45
CA ASP A 434 19.16 2.15 -12.96
C ASP A 434 17.98 3.14 -12.97
N LYS A 435 18.14 4.33 -13.53
CA LYS A 435 17.06 5.33 -13.65
C LYS A 435 15.81 4.78 -14.36
N ASN A 436 15.99 3.95 -15.39
CA ASN A 436 14.86 3.36 -16.12
C ASN A 436 14.11 2.35 -15.25
N ALA A 437 14.84 1.54 -14.49
CA ALA A 437 14.23 0.60 -13.56
C ALA A 437 13.48 1.30 -12.40
N LEU A 438 14.00 2.45 -11.91
CA LEU A 438 13.28 3.29 -10.93
C LEU A 438 12.01 3.90 -11.53
N ARG A 439 12.06 4.43 -12.75
CA ARG A 439 10.88 4.93 -13.46
C ARG A 439 9.85 3.82 -13.69
N HIS A 440 10.30 2.62 -14.03
CA HIS A 440 9.41 1.47 -14.15
C HIS A 440 8.76 1.07 -12.81
N ALA A 441 9.49 1.18 -11.70
CA ALA A 441 8.91 0.96 -10.37
C ALA A 441 7.81 1.99 -10.03
N LEU A 442 7.95 3.22 -10.52
CA LEU A 442 6.96 4.30 -10.35
C LEU A 442 5.83 4.26 -11.40
N ARG A 443 5.81 3.27 -12.34
CA ARG A 443 4.83 3.26 -13.44
C ARG A 443 3.38 3.33 -12.98
N HIS A 444 3.02 2.63 -11.89
CA HIS A 444 1.65 2.64 -11.37
C HIS A 444 1.27 3.99 -10.77
N THR A 445 2.22 4.68 -10.15
CA THR A 445 2.05 6.06 -9.69
C THR A 445 1.85 7.02 -10.87
N ILE A 446 2.66 6.88 -11.93
CA ILE A 446 2.56 7.70 -13.15
C ILE A 446 1.21 7.45 -13.84
N GLU A 447 0.84 6.18 -14.03
CA GLU A 447 -0.45 5.79 -14.62
C GLU A 447 -1.62 6.33 -13.80
N PHE A 448 -1.57 6.21 -12.48
CA PHE A 448 -2.61 6.71 -11.57
C PHE A 448 -2.80 8.24 -11.71
N ALA A 449 -1.69 8.98 -11.72
CA ALA A 449 -1.73 10.43 -11.91
C ALA A 449 -2.36 10.83 -13.24
N GLN A 450 -1.99 10.12 -14.31
CA GLN A 450 -2.46 10.38 -15.68
C GLN A 450 -3.92 9.95 -15.88
N ASP A 451 -4.27 8.74 -15.44
CA ASP A 451 -5.60 8.15 -15.63
C ASP A 451 -6.68 8.94 -14.89
N TYR A 452 -6.38 9.45 -13.71
CA TYR A 452 -7.34 10.15 -12.87
C TYR A 452 -7.16 11.67 -12.84
N GLY A 453 -6.07 12.20 -13.42
CA GLY A 453 -5.79 13.65 -13.42
C GLY A 453 -5.56 14.19 -12.01
N VAL A 454 -4.94 13.41 -11.13
CA VAL A 454 -4.70 13.74 -9.72
C VAL A 454 -3.26 14.18 -9.47
N ALA A 455 -3.05 14.92 -8.38
CA ALA A 455 -1.73 15.34 -7.95
C ALA A 455 -1.01 14.25 -7.17
N ILE A 456 0.30 14.11 -7.39
CA ILE A 456 1.19 13.22 -6.66
C ILE A 456 2.19 14.05 -5.83
N TYR A 457 2.49 13.56 -4.65
CA TYR A 457 3.51 14.03 -3.75
C TYR A 457 4.43 12.87 -3.35
N ILE A 458 5.74 13.07 -3.38
CA ILE A 458 6.68 12.10 -2.84
C ILE A 458 6.96 12.47 -1.39
N GLY A 459 6.22 11.81 -0.48
CA GLY A 459 6.28 12.10 0.97
C GLY A 459 7.60 11.72 1.59
N GLU A 460 8.22 10.64 1.09
CA GLU A 460 9.52 10.14 1.53
C GLU A 460 10.33 9.53 0.40
N PHE A 461 11.63 9.80 0.41
CA PHE A 461 12.62 9.02 -0.34
C PHE A 461 14.00 9.22 0.27
N SER A 462 14.81 8.17 0.27
CA SER A 462 16.18 8.23 0.76
C SER A 462 17.02 7.05 0.27
N ALA A 463 18.31 7.12 0.54
CA ALA A 463 19.23 5.99 0.46
C ALA A 463 20.26 6.10 1.57
N ILE A 464 20.57 4.98 2.19
CA ILE A 464 21.52 4.93 3.31
C ILE A 464 22.88 5.54 2.92
N ARG A 465 23.46 6.38 3.78
CA ARG A 465 24.65 7.17 3.47
C ARG A 465 25.92 6.37 3.21
N TRP A 466 26.02 5.15 3.73
CA TRP A 466 27.16 4.24 3.54
C TRP A 466 27.02 3.29 2.35
N ALA A 467 26.06 3.53 1.46
CA ALA A 467 26.03 2.82 0.18
C ALA A 467 27.34 3.11 -0.60
N PRO A 468 28.03 2.06 -1.10
CA PRO A 468 29.37 2.20 -1.64
C PRO A 468 29.42 3.02 -2.95
N ASP A 469 30.60 3.49 -3.32
CA ASP A 469 30.92 4.11 -4.60
C ASP A 469 29.99 5.27 -5.01
N ASN A 470 29.61 6.13 -4.06
CA ASN A 470 28.65 7.22 -4.30
C ASN A 470 27.24 6.73 -4.78
N SER A 471 26.90 5.49 -4.55
CA SER A 471 25.63 4.91 -5.00
C SER A 471 24.42 5.65 -4.42
N ALA A 472 24.47 6.08 -3.15
CA ALA A 472 23.41 6.90 -2.56
C ALA A 472 23.19 8.21 -3.32
N TYR A 473 24.27 8.91 -3.70
CA TYR A 473 24.18 10.14 -4.49
C TYR A 473 23.51 9.88 -5.86
N ARG A 474 23.94 8.84 -6.58
CA ARG A 474 23.38 8.52 -7.89
C ARG A 474 21.90 8.16 -7.80
N TYR A 475 21.52 7.37 -6.79
CA TYR A 475 20.13 7.00 -6.54
C TYR A 475 19.26 8.24 -6.27
N LEU A 476 19.68 9.10 -5.34
CA LEU A 476 18.94 10.33 -5.02
C LEU A 476 18.82 11.25 -6.24
N LYS A 477 19.90 11.39 -7.03
CA LYS A 477 19.89 12.19 -8.25
C LYS A 477 18.84 11.67 -9.24
N ASP A 478 18.84 10.38 -9.52
CA ASP A 478 17.91 9.77 -10.48
C ASP A 478 16.46 9.84 -9.99
N CYS A 479 16.22 9.63 -8.69
CA CYS A 479 14.90 9.79 -8.07
C CYS A 479 14.38 11.23 -8.25
N ILE A 480 15.16 12.24 -7.84
CA ILE A 480 14.76 13.64 -7.94
C ILE A 480 14.52 14.05 -9.39
N GLU A 481 15.38 13.63 -10.31
CA GLU A 481 15.18 13.92 -11.73
C GLU A 481 13.86 13.34 -12.26
N ILE A 482 13.47 12.13 -11.85
CA ILE A 482 12.17 11.55 -12.23
C ILE A 482 11.03 12.37 -11.63
N PHE A 483 11.09 12.74 -10.35
CA PHE A 483 10.04 13.53 -9.70
C PHE A 483 9.86 14.90 -10.36
N GLU A 484 10.96 15.55 -10.73
CA GLU A 484 10.93 16.84 -11.41
C GLU A 484 10.38 16.73 -12.85
N GLU A 485 10.75 15.67 -13.59
CA GLU A 485 10.24 15.38 -14.92
C GLU A 485 8.73 15.11 -14.92
N GLU A 486 8.21 14.40 -13.90
CA GLU A 486 6.78 14.13 -13.70
C GLU A 486 6.01 15.33 -13.10
N GLY A 487 6.71 16.34 -12.63
CA GLY A 487 6.07 17.50 -12.06
C GLY A 487 5.62 17.34 -10.61
N TRP A 488 6.20 16.43 -9.83
CA TRP A 488 5.80 16.14 -8.45
C TRP A 488 6.57 16.96 -7.42
N ASP A 489 5.88 17.30 -6.33
CA ASP A 489 6.52 17.86 -5.13
C ASP A 489 7.14 16.73 -4.32
N TRP A 490 8.17 17.03 -3.51
CA TRP A 490 8.88 15.98 -2.79
C TRP A 490 9.51 16.43 -1.47
N ALA A 491 9.62 15.48 -0.53
CA ALA A 491 10.34 15.61 0.73
C ALA A 491 11.37 14.49 0.87
N TYR A 492 12.64 14.86 1.00
CA TYR A 492 13.74 13.95 1.30
C TYR A 492 13.65 13.44 2.74
N HIS A 493 13.89 12.17 3.00
CA HIS A 493 13.96 11.58 4.34
C HIS A 493 15.42 11.37 4.76
N ALA A 494 15.99 12.17 5.67
CA ALA A 494 15.38 13.26 6.41
C ALA A 494 16.43 14.29 6.79
N PHE A 495 15.99 15.50 7.11
CA PHE A 495 16.87 16.53 7.65
C PHE A 495 17.06 16.34 9.15
N ARG A 496 18.30 16.05 9.59
CA ARG A 496 18.72 15.98 11.00
C ARG A 496 17.92 15.04 11.91
N GLU A 497 17.35 13.98 11.37
CA GLU A 497 16.58 13.01 12.12
C GLU A 497 17.48 11.86 12.62
N TRP A 498 18.09 11.14 11.70
CA TRP A 498 18.98 10.02 11.96
C TRP A 498 20.20 10.10 11.03
N ASP A 499 21.39 9.84 11.59
CA ASP A 499 22.64 9.97 10.83
C ASP A 499 22.72 9.04 9.61
N GLY A 500 22.05 7.89 9.64
CA GLY A 500 21.99 6.95 8.51
C GLY A 500 21.34 7.53 7.24
N TRP A 501 20.33 8.38 7.37
CA TRP A 501 19.67 9.08 6.27
C TRP A 501 20.29 10.45 5.96
N SER A 502 21.11 10.98 6.85
CA SER A 502 21.61 12.35 6.76
C SER A 502 22.51 12.59 5.55
N VAL A 503 22.27 13.70 4.88
CA VAL A 503 23.16 14.20 3.82
C VAL A 503 24.32 15.03 4.36
N GLU A 504 24.28 15.43 5.64
CA GLU A 504 25.36 16.18 6.31
C GLU A 504 26.48 15.27 6.83
N HIS A 505 26.34 13.94 6.76
CA HIS A 505 27.34 12.97 7.25
C HIS A 505 28.05 12.28 6.07
N GLY A 506 29.31 11.95 6.25
CA GLY A 506 30.10 11.18 5.29
C GLY A 506 29.61 9.73 5.11
N SER A 507 30.26 8.99 4.21
CA SER A 507 29.88 7.60 3.91
C SER A 507 30.41 6.55 4.90
N ASP A 508 31.31 6.91 5.81
CA ASP A 508 31.77 6.00 6.86
C ASP A 508 30.67 5.75 7.89
N GLN A 509 30.13 4.54 7.93
CA GLN A 509 29.06 4.13 8.85
C GLN A 509 29.43 4.32 10.32
N ASN A 510 30.71 4.20 10.67
CA ASN A 510 31.18 4.29 12.05
C ASN A 510 31.35 5.75 12.50
N ASN A 511 31.49 6.68 11.57
CA ASN A 511 31.59 8.10 11.87
C ASN A 511 30.22 8.75 11.93
N ARG A 512 29.73 9.05 13.14
CA ARG A 512 28.41 9.67 13.39
C ARG A 512 28.46 11.19 13.54
N GLN A 513 29.57 11.82 13.16
CA GLN A 513 29.67 13.27 13.18
C GLN A 513 29.38 13.84 11.78
N PRO A 514 28.67 14.96 11.69
CA PRO A 514 28.55 15.69 10.44
C PRO A 514 29.91 16.07 9.88
N THR A 515 30.03 16.18 8.58
CA THR A 515 31.22 16.66 7.89
C THR A 515 31.36 18.19 8.03
N THR A 516 32.58 18.70 8.06
CA THR A 516 32.83 20.16 8.04
C THR A 516 32.44 20.79 6.70
N GLU A 517 32.70 20.08 5.61
CA GLU A 517 32.34 20.50 4.26
C GLU A 517 31.05 19.75 3.80
N PRO A 518 30.21 20.40 2.99
CA PRO A 518 29.01 19.75 2.47
C PRO A 518 29.34 18.49 1.68
N THR A 519 28.61 17.42 1.93
CA THR A 519 28.71 16.20 1.12
C THR A 519 28.13 16.42 -0.28
N ASN A 520 28.47 15.56 -1.24
CA ASN A 520 27.89 15.61 -2.57
C ASN A 520 26.35 15.42 -2.57
N ARG A 521 25.80 14.65 -1.62
CA ARG A 521 24.35 14.47 -1.43
C ARG A 521 23.70 15.74 -0.90
N GLN A 522 24.34 16.45 0.00
CA GLN A 522 23.89 17.75 0.50
C GLN A 522 23.90 18.80 -0.64
N LEU A 523 24.98 18.88 -1.39
CA LEU A 523 25.09 19.78 -2.54
C LEU A 523 24.05 19.46 -3.62
N LEU A 524 23.72 18.18 -3.83
CA LEU A 524 22.65 17.77 -4.74
C LEU A 524 21.31 18.36 -4.30
N LEU A 525 20.92 18.19 -3.02
CA LEU A 525 19.64 18.75 -2.54
C LEU A 525 19.64 20.28 -2.64
N GLN A 526 20.71 20.95 -2.22
CA GLN A 526 20.82 22.41 -2.28
C GLN A 526 20.70 22.93 -3.72
N SER A 527 21.30 22.25 -4.70
CA SER A 527 21.20 22.64 -6.11
C SER A 527 19.75 22.62 -6.64
N TRP A 528 18.90 21.75 -6.10
CA TRP A 528 17.48 21.72 -6.41
C TRP A 528 16.69 22.77 -5.61
N PHE A 529 17.06 23.01 -4.36
CA PHE A 529 16.42 24.04 -3.52
C PHE A 529 16.70 25.46 -4.03
N GLU A 530 17.85 25.72 -4.62
CA GLU A 530 18.15 27.00 -5.26
C GLU A 530 17.13 27.39 -6.34
N LYS A 531 16.51 26.41 -7.00
CA LYS A 531 15.44 26.64 -7.99
C LYS A 531 14.15 27.18 -7.35
N ASN A 532 13.96 27.05 -6.03
CA ASN A 532 12.81 27.59 -5.31
C ASN A 532 12.81 29.12 -5.24
N THR A 533 13.98 29.76 -5.27
CA THR A 533 14.12 31.21 -5.17
C THR A 533 13.85 31.96 -6.48
N GLN A 534 13.90 31.26 -7.62
CA GLN A 534 13.69 31.84 -8.95
C GLN A 534 12.20 32.11 -9.28
N ASN A 535 11.29 31.60 -8.44
CA ASN A 535 9.85 31.68 -8.63
C ASN A 535 9.13 32.50 -7.55
N LYS A 536 9.80 33.42 -6.85
CA LYS A 536 9.11 34.36 -5.97
C LYS A 536 8.34 35.33 -6.85
N PRO A 537 7.00 35.45 -6.73
CA PRO A 537 6.32 36.61 -7.27
C PRO A 537 6.83 37.86 -6.55
N ASP A 538 7.09 38.91 -7.31
CA ASP A 538 7.47 40.24 -6.84
C ASP A 538 6.48 40.79 -5.82
#